data_f53bc5b939d62ebfea3e7804b2064803
#
_entry.id   f53bc5b939d62ebfea3e7804b2064803
#
_cell.length_a   1.000
_cell.length_b   1.000
_cell.length_c   1.000
_cell.angle_alpha   90.00
_cell.angle_beta   90.00
_cell.angle_gamma   90.00
#
_symmetry.space_group_name_H-M   'P 1'
#
loop_
_entity.id
_entity.type
_entity.pdbx_description
1 polymer ?
#
loop_
_entity_poly.entity_id
_entity_poly.type
_entity_poly.pdbx_seq_one_letter_code
_entity_poly.pdbx_strand_id
1 'polypeptide(L)'
;ILDFNSAYLQKAPSIRNTFTNSRVNHNVVGSDVNGLINNSPITEEKVMSFDANYIFRTPIFTGRLTGFYSEVKDANEISFYYADGLVGFEDDSEFIQEILQGIDKKYFGVEFGVEAQIIPTVKLKGAASIGQYTYDNNPYLYLGADNNTVAVGPSNLENYKIAGGPQRAYSVGFEYRDPDYWFIGVTSNFFTNTYVDVSPLTRTQNFYLAQDGLPFNDYDIDIARDLLRQEKFDDYMVVNMIGGKSWKIDDYFVGFFASINNILDQKYRTGGFEQGRNANYQQLLQDTNKPKRVFGPKYWYGRGTNYFLNLYFRF
;
A
#
# COMPACT_ATOMS: atom_id res chain seq x y z
N ILE A 1 30.00 8.44 9.52
CA ILE A 1 29.23 8.07 10.72
C ILE A 1 28.55 6.76 10.40
N LEU A 2 28.67 5.81 11.31
CA LEU A 2 27.93 4.55 11.26
C LEU A 2 26.92 4.58 12.41
N ASP A 3 25.68 4.21 12.14
CA ASP A 3 24.57 4.34 13.07
C ASP A 3 23.65 3.11 12.93
N PHE A 4 23.24 2.53 14.06
CA PHE A 4 22.36 1.36 14.12
C PHE A 4 21.17 1.67 15.00
N ASN A 5 19.99 1.42 14.50
CA ASN A 5 18.75 1.59 15.26
C ASN A 5 17.97 0.29 15.29
N SER A 6 17.30 0.07 16.42
CA SER A 6 16.31 -1.01 16.56
C SER A 6 15.13 -0.52 17.37
N ALA A 7 13.95 -1.02 17.01
CA ALA A 7 12.72 -0.72 17.73
C ALA A 7 11.88 -1.99 17.88
N TYR A 8 11.24 -2.12 19.01
CA TYR A 8 10.19 -3.11 19.26
C TYR A 8 8.97 -2.40 19.84
N LEU A 9 7.81 -2.63 19.22
CA LEU A 9 6.54 -2.02 19.60
C LEU A 9 5.48 -3.11 19.69
N GLN A 10 4.70 -3.07 20.77
CA GLN A 10 3.43 -3.80 20.87
C GLN A 10 2.28 -2.80 20.83
N LYS A 11 1.26 -3.11 20.05
CA LYS A 11 0.11 -2.26 19.84
C LYS A 11 -1.16 -3.08 19.95
N ALA A 12 -2.07 -2.65 20.84
CA ALA A 12 -3.39 -3.24 20.90
C ALA A 12 -4.13 -3.08 19.56
N PRO A 13 -4.94 -4.06 19.16
CA PRO A 13 -5.81 -3.93 18.00
C PRO A 13 -6.67 -2.67 18.09
N SER A 14 -6.92 -2.03 16.95
CA SER A 14 -7.79 -0.85 16.94
C SER A 14 -9.21 -1.25 17.30
N ILE A 15 -9.97 -0.33 17.90
CA ILE A 15 -11.40 -0.53 18.23
C ILE A 15 -12.17 -0.97 16.97
N ARG A 16 -11.85 -0.39 15.82
CA ARG A 16 -12.46 -0.76 14.53
C ARG A 16 -12.24 -2.23 14.17
N ASN A 17 -11.08 -2.78 14.51
CA ASN A 17 -10.71 -4.17 14.23
C ASN A 17 -11.13 -5.14 15.34
N THR A 18 -11.91 -4.68 16.32
CA THR A 18 -12.31 -5.46 17.49
C THR A 18 -13.82 -5.60 17.60
N PHE A 19 -14.58 -4.58 17.18
CA PHE A 19 -16.02 -4.55 17.36
C PHE A 19 -16.79 -4.70 16.05
N THR A 20 -17.91 -5.41 16.15
CA THR A 20 -18.84 -5.66 15.06
C THR A 20 -19.46 -4.37 14.52
N ASN A 21 -19.72 -4.34 13.24
CA ASN A 21 -20.59 -3.35 12.62
C ASN A 21 -22.06 -3.65 12.97
N SER A 22 -22.91 -2.63 13.11
CA SER A 22 -24.34 -2.77 13.36
C SER A 22 -25.14 -3.53 12.27
N ARG A 23 -24.51 -3.78 11.14
CA ARG A 23 -25.08 -4.57 10.02
C ARG A 23 -24.72 -6.05 10.09
N VAL A 24 -23.95 -6.48 11.08
CA VAL A 24 -23.56 -7.87 11.28
C VAL A 24 -23.82 -8.21 12.74
N ASN A 25 -24.72 -9.15 12.99
CA ASN A 25 -25.19 -9.46 14.34
C ASN A 25 -24.18 -10.23 15.18
N HIS A 26 -23.23 -10.91 14.54
CA HIS A 26 -22.26 -11.75 15.23
C HIS A 26 -20.85 -11.15 15.19
N ASN A 27 -20.24 -11.01 16.36
CA ASN A 27 -18.84 -10.64 16.48
C ASN A 27 -18.00 -11.93 16.43
N VAL A 28 -17.21 -12.07 15.38
CA VAL A 28 -16.33 -13.24 15.19
C VAL A 28 -15.05 -13.13 16.02
N VAL A 29 -14.59 -11.88 16.25
CA VAL A 29 -13.32 -11.64 16.93
C VAL A 29 -13.44 -11.97 18.41
N GLY A 30 -12.73 -13.02 18.87
CA GLY A 30 -12.74 -13.44 20.28
C GLY A 30 -14.00 -14.18 20.75
N SER A 31 -14.91 -14.56 19.84
CA SER A 31 -16.09 -15.34 20.20
C SER A 31 -15.96 -16.81 19.79
N ASP A 32 -16.53 -17.69 20.62
CA ASP A 32 -16.71 -19.10 20.26
C ASP A 32 -18.01 -19.21 19.46
N VAL A 33 -17.87 -19.38 18.16
CA VAL A 33 -19.03 -19.56 17.28
C VAL A 33 -19.17 -21.05 16.96
N ASN A 34 -20.09 -21.69 17.64
CA ASN A 34 -20.48 -23.09 17.42
C ASN A 34 -19.33 -24.11 17.50
N GLY A 35 -18.27 -23.85 18.28
CA GLY A 35 -17.13 -24.75 18.42
C GLY A 35 -16.27 -24.91 17.15
N LEU A 36 -16.53 -24.15 16.10
CA LEU A 36 -15.82 -24.19 14.83
C LEU A 36 -14.69 -23.15 14.74
N ILE A 37 -14.77 -22.14 15.55
CA ILE A 37 -13.74 -21.09 15.61
C ILE A 37 -12.91 -21.35 16.85
N ASN A 38 -11.67 -21.75 16.66
CA ASN A 38 -10.70 -21.67 17.74
C ASN A 38 -10.72 -20.25 18.26
N ASN A 39 -11.03 -20.09 19.55
CA ASN A 39 -10.91 -18.81 20.26
C ASN A 39 -9.46 -18.32 20.17
N SER A 40 -9.07 -17.83 19.02
CA SER A 40 -7.84 -17.08 18.93
C SER A 40 -8.10 -15.77 19.62
N PRO A 41 -7.54 -15.54 20.82
CA PRO A 41 -7.68 -14.26 21.45
C PRO A 41 -7.19 -13.19 20.51
N ILE A 42 -7.82 -12.03 20.54
CA ILE A 42 -7.29 -10.84 19.86
C ILE A 42 -5.88 -10.64 20.39
N THR A 43 -4.90 -10.83 19.51
CA THR A 43 -3.50 -10.68 19.86
C THR A 43 -3.05 -9.25 19.61
N GLU A 44 -2.05 -8.81 20.36
CA GLU A 44 -1.39 -7.54 20.12
C GLU A 44 -0.56 -7.61 18.85
N GLU A 45 -0.69 -6.61 18.01
CA GLU A 45 0.20 -6.42 16.85
C GLU A 45 1.61 -6.11 17.37
N LYS A 46 2.61 -6.82 16.88
CA LYS A 46 4.02 -6.66 17.23
C LYS A 46 4.78 -6.14 16.02
N VAL A 47 5.53 -5.07 16.24
CA VAL A 47 6.40 -4.50 15.19
C VAL A 47 7.84 -4.55 15.68
N MET A 48 8.69 -5.14 14.87
CA MET A 48 10.14 -5.17 15.09
C MET A 48 10.83 -4.53 13.89
N SER A 49 11.74 -3.61 14.15
CA SER A 49 12.45 -2.88 13.10
C SER A 49 13.93 -2.75 13.44
N PHE A 50 14.77 -2.89 12.40
CA PHE A 50 16.20 -2.69 12.45
C PHE A 50 16.64 -1.87 11.25
N ASP A 51 17.53 -0.92 11.47
CA ASP A 51 18.21 -0.23 10.39
C ASP A 51 19.70 0.01 10.71
N ALA A 52 20.50 0.01 9.66
CA ALA A 52 21.89 0.33 9.69
C ALA A 52 22.17 1.46 8.68
N ASN A 53 22.71 2.55 9.16
CA ASN A 53 22.95 3.75 8.38
C ASN A 53 24.45 4.03 8.28
N TYR A 54 24.93 4.30 7.07
CA TYR A 54 26.23 4.86 6.84
C TYR A 54 26.11 6.27 6.25
N ILE A 55 26.61 7.26 6.96
CA ILE A 55 26.54 8.66 6.56
C ILE A 55 27.95 9.16 6.29
N PHE A 56 28.15 9.62 5.06
CA PHE A 56 29.39 10.26 4.61
C PHE A 56 29.16 11.74 4.37
N ARG A 57 30.02 12.61 4.90
CA ARG A 57 29.91 14.06 4.78
C ARG A 57 31.26 14.67 4.47
N THR A 58 31.27 15.54 3.45
CA THR A 58 32.33 16.47 3.13
C THR A 58 31.73 17.87 2.93
N PRO A 59 32.53 18.93 2.79
CA PRO A 59 32.00 20.27 2.53
C PRO A 59 31.12 20.40 1.28
N ILE A 60 31.36 19.55 0.27
CA ILE A 60 30.64 19.62 -1.02
C ILE A 60 29.71 18.43 -1.28
N PHE A 61 29.78 17.38 -0.45
CA PHE A 61 29.07 16.14 -0.70
C PHE A 61 28.55 15.55 0.61
N THR A 62 27.28 15.17 0.62
CA THR A 62 26.67 14.38 1.69
C THR A 62 25.99 13.15 1.08
N GLY A 63 26.31 11.98 1.60
CA GLY A 63 25.70 10.72 1.19
C GLY A 63 25.20 9.94 2.40
N ARG A 64 24.12 9.20 2.21
CA ARG A 64 23.57 8.25 3.19
C ARG A 64 23.21 6.96 2.48
N LEU A 65 23.61 5.85 3.07
CA LEU A 65 23.18 4.51 2.70
C LEU A 65 22.54 3.87 3.94
N THR A 66 21.32 3.34 3.77
CA THR A 66 20.58 2.68 4.83
C THR A 66 20.18 1.29 4.38
N GLY A 67 20.49 0.26 5.15
CA GLY A 67 19.85 -1.04 5.05
C GLY A 67 18.79 -1.14 6.13
N PHE A 68 17.59 -1.62 5.81
CA PHE A 68 16.50 -1.76 6.77
C PHE A 68 15.84 -3.13 6.67
N TYR A 69 15.32 -3.57 7.81
CA TYR A 69 14.48 -4.75 7.96
C TYR A 69 13.39 -4.47 8.99
N SER A 70 12.13 -4.80 8.68
CA SER A 70 11.01 -4.62 9.59
C SER A 70 10.03 -5.77 9.44
N GLU A 71 9.52 -6.26 10.56
CA GLU A 71 8.44 -7.25 10.62
C GLU A 71 7.26 -6.66 11.38
N VAL A 72 6.07 -6.99 10.88
CA VAL A 72 4.81 -6.82 11.61
C VAL A 72 4.24 -8.22 11.81
N LYS A 73 3.88 -8.57 13.02
CA LYS A 73 3.30 -9.87 13.38
C LYS A 73 1.97 -9.71 14.08
N ASP A 74 1.12 -10.72 13.90
CA ASP A 74 -0.18 -10.84 14.55
C ASP A 74 -1.13 -9.66 14.26
N ALA A 75 -0.99 -8.99 13.09
CA ALA A 75 -1.92 -7.92 12.72
C ALA A 75 -3.30 -8.48 12.36
N ASN A 76 -4.32 -7.65 12.56
CA ASN A 76 -5.71 -7.99 12.24
C ASN A 76 -6.29 -6.92 11.31
N GLU A 77 -6.98 -7.35 10.27
CA GLU A 77 -7.67 -6.48 9.32
C GLU A 77 -9.14 -6.88 9.21
N ILE A 78 -10.03 -5.88 9.12
CA ILE A 78 -11.46 -6.08 8.95
C ILE A 78 -11.95 -5.27 7.76
N SER A 79 -12.71 -5.93 6.88
CA SER A 79 -13.35 -5.35 5.71
C SER A 79 -14.85 -5.65 5.70
N PHE A 80 -15.64 -4.81 5.04
CA PHE A 80 -17.07 -4.98 4.90
C PHE A 80 -17.45 -4.78 3.44
N TYR A 81 -18.09 -5.78 2.84
CA TYR A 81 -18.55 -5.73 1.45
C TYR A 81 -19.61 -6.79 1.17
N TYR A 82 -20.21 -6.74 0.00
CA TYR A 82 -21.06 -7.82 -0.50
C TYR A 82 -20.21 -8.84 -1.24
N ALA A 83 -20.43 -10.12 -0.98
CA ALA A 83 -19.81 -11.23 -1.67
C ALA A 83 -20.83 -12.21 -2.20
N ASP A 84 -20.56 -12.78 -3.36
CA ASP A 84 -21.37 -13.78 -4.03
C ASP A 84 -20.62 -15.12 -4.07
N GLY A 85 -21.33 -16.24 -4.04
CA GLY A 85 -20.76 -17.58 -4.16
C GLY A 85 -19.98 -18.04 -2.93
N LEU A 86 -20.48 -17.70 -1.74
CA LEU A 86 -19.91 -18.12 -0.48
C LEU A 86 -20.43 -19.50 -0.06
N VAL A 87 -19.50 -20.37 0.33
CA VAL A 87 -19.82 -21.68 0.92
C VAL A 87 -20.42 -21.47 2.32
N GLY A 88 -21.54 -22.14 2.59
CA GLY A 88 -22.22 -22.11 3.89
C GLY A 88 -23.16 -20.92 4.09
N PHE A 89 -23.42 -20.14 3.06
CA PHE A 89 -24.44 -19.08 3.04
C PHE A 89 -25.57 -19.46 2.08
N GLU A 90 -26.82 -19.15 2.46
CA GLU A 90 -27.99 -19.53 1.68
C GLU A 90 -28.29 -18.57 0.53
N ASP A 91 -27.99 -17.27 0.71
CA ASP A 91 -28.27 -16.24 -0.27
C ASP A 91 -27.14 -16.14 -1.32
N ASP A 92 -27.52 -15.82 -2.55
CA ASP A 92 -26.58 -15.64 -3.66
C ASP A 92 -25.61 -14.46 -3.43
N SER A 93 -26.01 -13.50 -2.58
CA SER A 93 -25.27 -12.27 -2.30
C SER A 93 -25.44 -11.87 -0.84
N GLU A 94 -24.36 -11.94 -0.08
CA GLU A 94 -24.33 -11.61 1.35
C GLU A 94 -23.53 -10.34 1.62
N PHE A 95 -24.01 -9.51 2.56
CA PHE A 95 -23.19 -8.46 3.16
C PHE A 95 -22.38 -9.07 4.29
N ILE A 96 -21.08 -9.11 4.11
CA ILE A 96 -20.17 -9.78 5.03
C ILE A 96 -19.24 -8.81 5.76
N GLN A 97 -18.86 -9.22 6.96
CA GLN A 97 -17.68 -8.78 7.66
C GLN A 97 -16.57 -9.82 7.40
N GLU A 98 -15.56 -9.43 6.66
CA GLU A 98 -14.34 -10.21 6.47
C GLU A 98 -13.36 -9.86 7.57
N ILE A 99 -12.85 -10.87 8.27
CA ILE A 99 -11.89 -10.72 9.35
C ILE A 99 -10.67 -11.58 9.02
N LEU A 100 -9.53 -10.93 8.85
CA LEU A 100 -8.25 -11.58 8.62
C LEU A 100 -7.40 -11.44 9.88
N GLN A 101 -7.04 -12.57 10.49
CA GLN A 101 -6.30 -12.62 11.77
C GLN A 101 -4.92 -13.26 11.63
N GLY A 102 -3.98 -12.77 12.45
CA GLY A 102 -2.63 -13.29 12.49
C GLY A 102 -1.84 -12.97 11.22
N ILE A 103 -1.99 -11.75 10.71
CA ILE A 103 -1.28 -11.31 9.51
C ILE A 103 0.16 -10.96 9.88
N ASP A 104 1.11 -11.66 9.23
CA ASP A 104 2.52 -11.32 9.29
C ASP A 104 2.95 -10.63 8.01
N LYS A 105 3.72 -9.55 8.15
CA LYS A 105 4.24 -8.75 7.04
C LYS A 105 5.74 -8.53 7.22
N LYS A 106 6.47 -8.56 6.11
CA LYS A 106 7.91 -8.35 6.08
C LYS A 106 8.30 -7.26 5.09
N TYR A 107 9.16 -6.39 5.54
CA TYR A 107 9.69 -5.24 4.82
C TYR A 107 11.20 -5.25 4.91
N PHE A 108 11.90 -5.26 3.79
CA PHE A 108 13.35 -5.11 3.80
C PHE A 108 13.83 -4.42 2.54
N GLY A 109 14.97 -3.77 2.64
CA GLY A 109 15.50 -3.07 1.49
C GLY A 109 16.71 -2.21 1.82
N VAL A 110 17.04 -1.40 0.83
CA VAL A 110 18.16 -0.45 0.88
C VAL A 110 17.68 0.91 0.40
N GLU A 111 18.09 1.95 1.11
CA GLU A 111 17.90 3.34 0.73
C GLU A 111 19.22 4.02 0.51
N PHE A 112 19.28 4.83 -0.51
CA PHE A 112 20.44 5.66 -0.85
C PHE A 112 20.00 7.11 -1.03
N GLY A 113 20.74 8.04 -0.47
CA GLY A 113 20.54 9.47 -0.66
C GLY A 113 21.86 10.19 -0.85
N VAL A 114 21.92 11.12 -1.78
CA VAL A 114 23.12 11.93 -2.05
C VAL A 114 22.74 13.37 -2.37
N GLU A 115 23.53 14.28 -1.87
CA GLU A 115 23.48 15.70 -2.19
C GLU A 115 24.91 16.18 -2.49
N ALA A 116 25.09 16.85 -3.62
CA ALA A 116 26.37 17.39 -4.04
C ALA A 116 26.23 18.87 -4.41
N GLN A 117 27.06 19.71 -3.79
CA GLN A 117 27.23 21.14 -4.14
C GLN A 117 28.28 21.23 -5.26
N ILE A 118 27.83 21.31 -6.51
CA ILE A 118 28.72 21.27 -7.69
C ILE A 118 29.49 22.59 -7.83
N ILE A 119 28.77 23.69 -7.67
CA ILE A 119 29.29 25.05 -7.55
C ILE A 119 28.47 25.81 -6.50
N PRO A 120 28.88 26.97 -6.00
CA PRO A 120 28.17 27.67 -4.92
C PRO A 120 26.68 27.91 -5.18
N THR A 121 26.26 27.97 -6.44
CA THR A 121 24.87 28.20 -6.85
C THR A 121 24.13 26.97 -7.29
N VAL A 122 24.81 25.82 -7.51
CA VAL A 122 24.20 24.62 -8.10
C VAL A 122 24.37 23.41 -7.18
N LYS A 123 23.25 22.76 -6.89
CA LYS A 123 23.17 21.56 -6.10
C LYS A 123 22.47 20.45 -6.89
N LEU A 124 23.06 19.26 -6.87
CA LEU A 124 22.45 18.03 -7.37
C LEU A 124 22.03 17.14 -6.20
N LYS A 125 20.90 16.47 -6.36
CA LYS A 125 20.35 15.55 -5.38
C LYS A 125 19.97 14.23 -6.07
N GLY A 126 20.22 13.12 -5.39
CA GLY A 126 19.81 11.81 -5.85
C GLY A 126 19.30 11.01 -4.66
N ALA A 127 18.24 10.23 -4.87
CA ALA A 127 17.75 9.30 -3.88
C ALA A 127 17.23 8.02 -4.58
N ALA A 128 17.36 6.90 -3.90
CA ALA A 128 16.79 5.64 -4.32
C ALA A 128 16.35 4.86 -3.09
N SER A 129 15.16 4.23 -3.18
CA SER A 129 14.68 3.24 -2.23
C SER A 129 14.32 1.98 -3.01
N ILE A 130 14.93 0.86 -2.64
CA ILE A 130 14.74 -0.44 -3.29
C ILE A 130 14.36 -1.41 -2.19
N GLY A 131 13.08 -1.72 -2.09
CA GLY A 131 12.54 -2.62 -1.08
C GLY A 131 11.80 -3.82 -1.66
N GLN A 132 11.49 -4.75 -0.78
CA GLN A 132 10.54 -5.82 -0.98
C GLN A 132 9.63 -5.89 0.24
N TYR A 133 8.33 -5.76 0.01
CA TYR A 133 7.28 -5.73 1.03
C TYR A 133 6.29 -6.84 0.70
N THR A 134 6.19 -7.84 1.59
CA THR A 134 5.38 -9.05 1.34
C THR A 134 4.64 -9.48 2.59
N TYR A 135 3.54 -10.18 2.39
CA TYR A 135 3.00 -11.04 3.43
C TYR A 135 4.01 -12.16 3.72
N ASP A 136 4.18 -12.50 5.00
CA ASP A 136 5.18 -13.49 5.48
C ASP A 136 4.52 -14.78 5.98
N ASN A 137 3.19 -14.87 5.94
CA ASN A 137 2.42 -16.05 6.29
C ASN A 137 1.09 -16.12 5.53
N ASN A 138 0.32 -17.16 5.85
CA ASN A 138 -1.05 -17.38 5.41
C ASN A 138 -2.01 -17.14 6.59
N PRO A 139 -2.50 -15.90 6.79
CA PRO A 139 -3.38 -15.57 7.90
C PRO A 139 -4.73 -16.28 7.80
N TYR A 140 -5.44 -16.40 8.91
CA TYR A 140 -6.71 -17.08 8.96
C TYR A 140 -7.88 -16.12 8.70
N LEU A 141 -8.80 -16.54 7.83
CA LEU A 141 -9.95 -15.75 7.41
C LEU A 141 -11.25 -16.28 8.03
N TYR A 142 -12.02 -15.36 8.59
CA TYR A 142 -13.38 -15.57 9.08
C TYR A 142 -14.35 -14.64 8.37
N LEU A 143 -15.58 -15.12 8.14
CA LEU A 143 -16.68 -14.32 7.60
C LEU A 143 -17.80 -14.28 8.60
N GLY A 144 -18.36 -13.09 8.83
CA GLY A 144 -19.58 -12.88 9.58
C GLY A 144 -20.63 -12.22 8.70
N ALA A 145 -21.87 -12.67 8.80
CA ALA A 145 -23.07 -12.07 8.20
C ALA A 145 -24.17 -11.95 9.25
N ASP A 146 -25.36 -11.49 8.85
CA ASP A 146 -26.46 -11.24 9.78
C ASP A 146 -26.87 -12.49 10.58
N ASN A 147 -26.88 -13.65 9.94
CA ASN A 147 -27.39 -14.88 10.52
C ASN A 147 -26.34 -16.00 10.62
N ASN A 148 -25.15 -15.78 10.13
CA ASN A 148 -24.14 -16.83 10.06
C ASN A 148 -22.72 -16.30 10.27
N THR A 149 -21.88 -17.18 10.80
CA THR A 149 -20.44 -16.93 10.92
C THR A 149 -19.71 -18.20 10.50
N VAL A 150 -18.74 -18.06 9.59
CA VAL A 150 -18.01 -19.17 8.99
C VAL A 150 -16.50 -18.94 9.14
N ALA A 151 -15.81 -19.98 9.64
CA ALA A 151 -14.37 -20.07 9.54
C ALA A 151 -14.00 -20.58 8.15
N VAL A 152 -13.48 -19.71 7.30
CA VAL A 152 -13.12 -20.08 5.91
C VAL A 152 -11.81 -20.82 5.85
N GLY A 153 -10.89 -20.53 6.76
CA GLY A 153 -9.57 -21.13 6.82
C GLY A 153 -8.44 -20.20 6.42
N PRO A 154 -7.25 -20.75 6.16
CA PRO A 154 -6.10 -19.93 5.78
C PRO A 154 -6.32 -19.25 4.43
N SER A 155 -5.95 -17.97 4.37
CA SER A 155 -5.83 -17.23 3.12
C SER A 155 -4.38 -17.31 2.64
N ASN A 156 -4.16 -17.86 1.46
CA ASN A 156 -2.83 -18.11 0.88
C ASN A 156 -2.20 -16.81 0.39
N LEU A 157 -1.77 -15.96 1.32
CA LEU A 157 -1.19 -14.64 1.06
C LEU A 157 0.34 -14.61 1.10
N GLU A 158 0.98 -15.64 1.62
CA GLU A 158 2.44 -15.68 1.73
C GLU A 158 3.12 -15.33 0.38
N ASN A 159 4.09 -14.42 0.42
CA ASN A 159 4.82 -13.88 -0.74
C ASN A 159 4.05 -12.93 -1.68
N TYR A 160 2.73 -12.74 -1.52
CA TYR A 160 2.05 -11.64 -2.21
C TYR A 160 2.64 -10.30 -1.79
N LYS A 161 2.65 -9.34 -2.73
CA LYS A 161 3.21 -8.01 -2.48
C LYS A 161 2.20 -7.17 -1.71
N ILE A 162 2.68 -6.48 -0.68
CA ILE A 162 1.86 -5.53 0.06
C ILE A 162 1.59 -4.32 -0.83
N ALA A 163 0.32 -3.98 -0.97
CA ALA A 163 -0.12 -2.77 -1.65
C ALA A 163 0.11 -1.52 -0.79
N GLY A 164 -0.15 -0.35 -1.34
CA GLY A 164 -0.10 0.92 -0.59
C GLY A 164 1.03 1.84 -1.01
N GLY A 165 1.87 1.43 -1.97
CA GLY A 165 2.92 2.26 -2.54
C GLY A 165 3.90 1.48 -3.41
N PRO A 166 4.77 2.19 -4.11
CA PRO A 166 5.82 1.57 -4.91
C PRO A 166 6.87 0.92 -3.99
N GLN A 167 7.30 -0.29 -4.34
CA GLN A 167 8.39 -0.97 -3.62
C GLN A 167 9.76 -0.44 -4.04
N ARG A 168 9.82 0.32 -5.15
CA ARG A 168 11.04 0.98 -5.61
C ARG A 168 10.73 2.40 -6.04
N ALA A 169 11.53 3.33 -5.56
CA ALA A 169 11.42 4.75 -5.87
C ALA A 169 12.80 5.34 -6.14
N TYR A 170 12.89 6.17 -7.15
CA TYR A 170 14.12 6.85 -7.52
C TYR A 170 13.84 8.33 -7.72
N SER A 171 14.77 9.18 -7.31
CA SER A 171 14.63 10.63 -7.44
C SER A 171 15.95 11.25 -7.87
N VAL A 172 15.89 12.15 -8.84
CA VAL A 172 17.00 13.00 -9.23
C VAL A 172 16.53 14.44 -9.21
N GLY A 173 17.27 15.29 -8.52
CA GLY A 173 16.96 16.71 -8.35
C GLY A 173 18.10 17.61 -8.75
N PHE A 174 17.74 18.73 -9.31
CA PHE A 174 18.62 19.88 -9.60
C PHE A 174 18.08 21.09 -8.89
N GLU A 175 18.94 21.87 -8.26
CA GLU A 175 18.60 23.12 -7.60
C GLU A 175 19.63 24.18 -7.96
N TYR A 176 19.16 25.33 -8.42
CA TYR A 176 19.96 26.54 -8.63
C TYR A 176 19.49 27.62 -7.67
N ARG A 177 20.43 28.25 -6.98
CA ARG A 177 20.21 29.40 -6.11
C ARG A 177 21.13 30.56 -6.55
N ASP A 178 20.52 31.64 -6.93
CA ASP A 178 21.20 32.82 -7.40
C ASP A 178 21.52 33.77 -6.24
N PRO A 179 22.69 34.45 -6.26
CA PRO A 179 23.00 35.50 -5.28
C PRO A 179 21.97 36.62 -5.24
N ASP A 180 21.25 36.91 -6.33
CA ASP A 180 20.19 37.90 -6.42
C ASP A 180 18.81 37.42 -5.91
N TYR A 181 18.82 36.42 -4.98
CA TYR A 181 17.64 35.94 -4.26
C TYR A 181 16.55 35.30 -5.13
N TRP A 182 16.90 34.67 -6.24
CA TRP A 182 15.98 33.80 -6.96
C TRP A 182 16.51 32.35 -6.97
N PHE A 183 15.63 31.42 -7.13
CA PHE A 183 16.00 29.99 -7.21
C PHE A 183 15.02 29.24 -8.12
N ILE A 184 15.53 28.15 -8.66
CA ILE A 184 14.74 27.17 -9.37
C ILE A 184 15.22 25.77 -8.96
N GLY A 185 14.27 24.85 -8.81
CA GLY A 185 14.53 23.44 -8.55
C GLY A 185 13.67 22.58 -9.44
N VAL A 186 14.23 21.51 -9.96
CA VAL A 186 13.52 20.48 -10.72
C VAL A 186 13.82 19.13 -10.11
N THR A 187 12.79 18.32 -9.91
CA THR A 187 12.94 16.97 -9.38
C THR A 187 12.17 16.00 -10.27
N SER A 188 12.83 14.96 -10.72
CA SER A 188 12.24 13.83 -11.44
C SER A 188 12.18 12.63 -10.51
N ASN A 189 10.99 12.07 -10.32
CA ASN A 189 10.73 10.92 -9.47
C ASN A 189 10.21 9.78 -10.34
N PHE A 190 10.84 8.62 -10.25
CA PHE A 190 10.46 7.40 -10.95
C PHE A 190 10.04 6.33 -9.96
N PHE A 191 8.89 5.72 -10.19
CA PHE A 191 8.26 4.74 -9.31
C PHE A 191 7.98 3.45 -10.05
N THR A 192 8.29 2.32 -9.42
CA THR A 192 8.11 1.00 -10.00
C THR A 192 7.73 -0.02 -8.93
N ASN A 193 7.20 -1.17 -9.38
CA ASN A 193 6.75 -2.24 -8.50
C ASN A 193 5.64 -1.80 -7.52
N THR A 194 4.62 -1.15 -8.05
CA THR A 194 3.36 -0.88 -7.35
C THR A 194 2.35 -1.96 -7.71
N TYR A 195 1.64 -2.48 -6.72
CA TYR A 195 0.74 -3.63 -6.88
C TYR A 195 -0.66 -3.30 -6.39
N VAL A 196 -1.66 -3.98 -6.98
CA VAL A 196 -3.03 -3.97 -6.47
C VAL A 196 -3.09 -4.70 -5.12
N ASP A 197 -3.97 -4.27 -4.23
CA ASP A 197 -4.28 -5.01 -3.02
C ASP A 197 -5.16 -6.22 -3.35
N VAL A 198 -4.73 -7.39 -2.91
CA VAL A 198 -5.40 -8.64 -3.25
C VAL A 198 -6.57 -8.92 -2.32
N SER A 199 -7.63 -9.53 -2.81
CA SER A 199 -8.74 -10.00 -1.99
C SER A 199 -8.32 -11.26 -1.20
N PRO A 200 -8.27 -11.24 0.13
CA PRO A 200 -7.94 -12.41 0.93
C PRO A 200 -8.92 -13.57 0.71
N LEU A 201 -10.19 -13.28 0.54
CA LEU A 201 -11.24 -14.28 0.36
C LEU A 201 -11.01 -15.18 -0.86
N THR A 202 -10.60 -14.61 -1.98
CA THR A 202 -10.33 -15.39 -3.20
C THR A 202 -9.06 -16.26 -3.11
N ARG A 203 -8.25 -16.10 -2.05
CA ARG A 203 -7.05 -16.92 -1.78
C ARG A 203 -7.30 -18.01 -0.73
N THR A 204 -8.59 -18.29 -0.44
CA THR A 204 -9.00 -19.36 0.48
C THR A 204 -9.57 -20.57 -0.27
N GLN A 205 -9.93 -21.60 0.48
CA GLN A 205 -10.63 -22.77 -0.08
C GLN A 205 -11.97 -22.43 -0.75
N ASN A 206 -12.64 -21.33 -0.35
CA ASN A 206 -13.88 -20.88 -0.97
C ASN A 206 -13.72 -20.68 -2.49
N PHE A 207 -12.52 -20.37 -2.96
CA PHE A 207 -12.29 -20.07 -4.36
C PHE A 207 -12.56 -21.26 -5.30
N TYR A 208 -12.21 -22.48 -4.92
CA TYR A 208 -12.38 -23.67 -5.75
C TYR A 208 -13.63 -24.49 -5.41
N LEU A 209 -14.45 -24.01 -4.44
CA LEU A 209 -15.67 -24.68 -4.03
C LEU A 209 -16.91 -23.97 -4.60
N ALA A 210 -17.89 -24.76 -4.98
CA ALA A 210 -19.25 -24.27 -5.25
C ALA A 210 -19.98 -23.97 -3.92
N GLN A 211 -21.13 -23.31 -4.01
CA GLN A 211 -21.88 -22.87 -2.83
C GLN A 211 -22.34 -24.04 -1.93
N ASP A 212 -22.53 -25.23 -2.51
CA ASP A 212 -22.82 -26.47 -1.78
C ASP A 212 -21.60 -27.09 -1.08
N GLY A 213 -20.43 -26.48 -1.20
CA GLY A 213 -19.17 -26.94 -0.59
C GLY A 213 -18.45 -28.03 -1.38
N LEU A 214 -18.92 -28.38 -2.57
CA LEU A 214 -18.24 -29.32 -3.44
C LEU A 214 -17.26 -28.63 -4.40
N PRO A 215 -16.14 -29.25 -4.76
CA PRO A 215 -15.24 -28.70 -5.77
C PRO A 215 -15.92 -28.56 -7.13
N PHE A 216 -15.60 -27.50 -7.86
CA PHE A 216 -16.08 -27.33 -9.23
C PHE A 216 -15.53 -28.44 -10.15
N ASN A 217 -16.40 -29.07 -10.93
CA ASN A 217 -16.01 -30.11 -11.90
C ASN A 217 -15.18 -29.55 -13.08
N ASP A 218 -15.31 -28.27 -13.38
CA ASP A 218 -14.65 -27.54 -14.45
C ASP A 218 -13.48 -26.67 -13.93
N TYR A 219 -12.99 -26.91 -12.73
CA TYR A 219 -11.87 -26.17 -12.16
C TYR A 219 -10.57 -26.46 -12.91
N ASP A 220 -10.02 -25.40 -13.53
CA ASP A 220 -8.74 -25.43 -14.21
C ASP A 220 -7.70 -24.63 -13.42
N ILE A 221 -6.63 -25.31 -12.98
CA ILE A 221 -5.62 -24.72 -12.11
C ILE A 221 -4.79 -23.62 -12.82
N ASP A 222 -4.59 -23.72 -14.11
CA ASP A 222 -3.79 -22.73 -14.86
C ASP A 222 -4.62 -21.46 -15.10
N ILE A 223 -5.90 -21.61 -15.40
CA ILE A 223 -6.85 -20.48 -15.42
C ILE A 223 -6.95 -19.84 -14.04
N ALA A 224 -7.07 -20.63 -12.98
CA ALA A 224 -7.14 -20.13 -11.62
C ALA A 224 -5.90 -19.32 -11.22
N ARG A 225 -4.70 -19.78 -11.60
CA ARG A 225 -3.45 -19.03 -11.37
C ARG A 225 -3.43 -17.68 -12.11
N ASP A 226 -3.97 -17.64 -13.32
CA ASP A 226 -4.06 -16.39 -14.07
C ASP A 226 -5.07 -15.42 -13.45
N LEU A 227 -6.23 -15.92 -13.01
CA LEU A 227 -7.25 -15.14 -12.31
C LEU A 227 -6.75 -14.56 -10.99
N LEU A 228 -5.93 -15.31 -10.25
CA LEU A 228 -5.40 -14.93 -8.94
C LEU A 228 -4.05 -14.22 -9.02
N ARG A 229 -3.52 -13.99 -10.21
CA ARG A 229 -2.26 -13.26 -10.39
C ARG A 229 -2.41 -11.82 -9.92
N GLN A 230 -1.58 -11.41 -8.97
CA GLN A 230 -1.57 -10.04 -8.48
C GLN A 230 -1.18 -9.06 -9.61
N GLU A 231 -2.02 -8.09 -9.87
CA GLU A 231 -1.74 -7.06 -10.87
C GLU A 231 -0.60 -6.15 -10.40
N LYS A 232 0.41 -6.00 -11.24
CA LYS A 232 1.43 -4.97 -11.11
C LYS A 232 1.02 -3.78 -12.00
N PHE A 233 1.08 -2.56 -11.45
CA PHE A 233 0.81 -1.34 -12.22
C PHE A 233 2.00 -0.96 -13.10
N ASP A 234 1.71 -0.19 -14.14
CA ASP A 234 2.73 0.41 -14.99
C ASP A 234 3.65 1.32 -14.17
N ASP A 235 4.92 1.27 -14.50
CA ASP A 235 5.91 2.17 -13.92
C ASP A 235 5.66 3.60 -14.42
N TYR A 236 5.90 4.60 -13.58
CA TYR A 236 5.61 5.98 -13.94
C TYR A 236 6.67 6.96 -13.42
N MET A 237 6.73 8.14 -14.06
CA MET A 237 7.64 9.22 -13.71
C MET A 237 6.86 10.52 -13.50
N VAL A 238 7.16 11.21 -12.40
CA VAL A 238 6.58 12.51 -12.08
C VAL A 238 7.69 13.55 -11.99
N VAL A 239 7.57 14.61 -12.78
CA VAL A 239 8.52 15.73 -12.76
C VAL A 239 7.86 16.93 -12.09
N ASN A 240 8.54 17.49 -11.09
CA ASN A 240 8.09 18.63 -10.32
C ASN A 240 9.09 19.78 -10.47
N MET A 241 8.58 21.01 -10.43
CA MET A 241 9.39 22.21 -10.48
C MET A 241 8.98 23.16 -9.36
N ILE A 242 9.95 23.78 -8.74
CA ILE A 242 9.77 24.85 -7.77
C ILE A 242 10.60 26.05 -8.17
N GLY A 243 10.19 27.25 -7.79
CA GLY A 243 10.98 28.44 -8.00
C GLY A 243 10.44 29.62 -7.21
N GLY A 244 11.25 30.63 -7.07
CA GLY A 244 10.88 31.84 -6.35
C GLY A 244 11.87 32.95 -6.50
N LYS A 245 11.42 34.14 -6.15
CA LYS A 245 12.25 35.37 -6.17
C LYS A 245 11.85 36.23 -4.96
N SER A 246 12.86 36.83 -4.33
CA SER A 246 12.69 37.88 -3.32
C SER A 246 13.34 39.13 -3.80
N TRP A 247 12.69 40.27 -3.52
CA TRP A 247 13.24 41.62 -3.72
C TRP A 247 13.37 42.29 -2.36
N LYS A 248 14.53 42.85 -2.09
CA LYS A 248 14.73 43.74 -0.96
C LYS A 248 14.47 45.18 -1.45
N ILE A 249 13.51 45.87 -0.83
CA ILE A 249 13.11 47.26 -1.12
C ILE A 249 13.23 47.99 0.22
N ASP A 250 14.29 48.75 0.39
CA ASP A 250 14.68 49.37 1.66
C ASP A 250 14.73 48.37 2.80
N ASP A 251 13.86 48.47 3.79
CA ASP A 251 13.77 47.52 4.93
C ASP A 251 12.76 46.38 4.72
N TYR A 252 12.09 46.36 3.55
CA TYR A 252 11.07 45.37 3.24
C TYR A 252 11.58 44.27 2.31
N PHE A 253 11.00 43.10 2.46
CA PHE A 253 11.17 42.02 1.49
C PHE A 253 9.81 41.67 0.88
N VAL A 254 9.74 41.69 -0.43
CA VAL A 254 8.60 41.21 -1.21
C VAL A 254 9.04 40.01 -2.03
N GLY A 255 8.23 39.00 -2.12
CA GLY A 255 8.62 37.87 -2.92
C GLY A 255 7.49 36.89 -3.23
N PHE A 256 7.82 35.93 -4.04
CA PHE A 256 6.93 34.81 -4.33
C PHE A 256 7.68 33.47 -4.27
N PHE A 257 6.91 32.43 -4.01
CA PHE A 257 7.26 31.03 -4.20
C PHE A 257 6.20 30.38 -5.08
N ALA A 258 6.63 29.64 -6.08
CA ALA A 258 5.75 28.88 -6.95
C ALA A 258 6.21 27.41 -7.01
N SER A 259 5.25 26.49 -7.07
CA SER A 259 5.50 25.08 -7.39
C SER A 259 4.54 24.60 -8.46
N ILE A 260 5.05 23.75 -9.33
CA ILE A 260 4.29 23.03 -10.34
C ILE A 260 4.62 21.55 -10.15
N ASN A 261 3.62 20.77 -9.78
CA ASN A 261 3.78 19.33 -9.63
C ASN A 261 3.22 18.61 -10.84
N ASN A 262 3.86 17.50 -11.20
CA ASN A 262 3.52 16.71 -12.38
C ASN A 262 3.41 17.57 -13.65
N ILE A 263 4.49 18.26 -13.97
CA ILE A 263 4.57 19.22 -15.11
C ILE A 263 4.33 18.54 -16.47
N LEU A 264 4.53 17.22 -16.54
CA LEU A 264 4.29 16.41 -17.74
C LEU A 264 2.84 15.91 -17.85
N ASP A 265 1.97 16.26 -16.91
CA ASP A 265 0.59 15.78 -16.79
C ASP A 265 0.46 14.25 -16.91
N GLN A 266 1.42 13.53 -16.36
CA GLN A 266 1.43 12.05 -16.39
C GLN A 266 0.22 11.51 -15.63
N LYS A 267 -0.56 10.65 -16.29
CA LYS A 267 -1.64 9.89 -15.66
C LYS A 267 -1.07 8.56 -15.15
N TYR A 268 -1.25 8.27 -13.89
CA TYR A 268 -0.70 7.07 -13.26
C TYR A 268 -1.60 6.56 -12.14
N ARG A 269 -1.53 5.25 -11.88
CA ARG A 269 -2.23 4.61 -10.77
C ARG A 269 -1.35 4.68 -9.52
N THR A 270 -1.92 5.12 -8.41
CA THR A 270 -1.22 5.19 -7.11
C THR A 270 -1.49 3.97 -6.24
N GLY A 271 -2.54 3.23 -6.54
CA GLY A 271 -2.97 2.06 -5.81
C GLY A 271 -4.29 1.53 -6.35
N GLY A 272 -4.84 0.54 -5.68
CA GLY A 272 -6.10 -0.08 -6.01
C GLY A 272 -6.30 -1.36 -5.21
N PHE A 273 -7.46 -1.97 -5.33
CA PHE A 273 -7.80 -3.21 -4.66
C PHE A 273 -8.66 -4.11 -5.55
N GLU A 274 -8.50 -5.41 -5.39
CA GLU A 274 -9.42 -6.40 -5.93
C GLU A 274 -10.74 -6.36 -5.15
N GLN A 275 -11.86 -6.49 -5.85
CA GLN A 275 -13.15 -6.60 -5.18
C GLN A 275 -13.39 -8.06 -4.78
N GLY A 276 -13.70 -8.31 -3.51
CA GLY A 276 -14.08 -9.64 -3.02
C GLY A 276 -15.49 -10.10 -3.45
N ARG A 277 -16.18 -9.35 -4.34
CA ARG A 277 -17.54 -9.62 -4.76
C ARG A 277 -17.70 -11.00 -5.40
N ASN A 278 -16.84 -11.35 -6.35
CA ASN A 278 -16.80 -12.66 -6.99
C ASN A 278 -15.89 -13.59 -6.18
N ALA A 279 -16.44 -14.27 -5.18
CA ALA A 279 -15.67 -14.99 -4.18
C ALA A 279 -15.18 -16.37 -4.64
N ASN A 280 -15.72 -16.91 -5.73
CA ASN A 280 -15.32 -18.23 -6.23
C ASN A 280 -14.84 -18.19 -7.70
N TYR A 281 -14.27 -19.32 -8.12
CA TYR A 281 -13.66 -19.50 -9.43
C TYR A 281 -14.59 -19.21 -10.59
N GLN A 282 -15.80 -19.80 -10.57
CA GLN A 282 -16.74 -19.64 -11.69
C GLN A 282 -17.24 -18.21 -11.83
N GLN A 283 -17.58 -17.56 -10.73
CA GLN A 283 -18.03 -16.16 -10.76
C GLN A 283 -16.95 -15.22 -11.23
N LEU A 284 -15.70 -15.40 -10.75
CA LEU A 284 -14.57 -14.57 -11.16
C LEU A 284 -14.23 -14.79 -12.63
N LEU A 285 -14.25 -16.04 -13.11
CA LEU A 285 -14.03 -16.39 -14.51
C LEU A 285 -15.10 -15.79 -15.42
N GLN A 286 -16.38 -15.95 -15.05
CA GLN A 286 -17.49 -15.38 -15.80
C GLN A 286 -17.41 -13.85 -15.91
N ASP A 287 -17.09 -13.17 -14.81
CA ASP A 287 -16.94 -11.71 -14.83
C ASP A 287 -15.73 -11.25 -15.62
N THR A 288 -14.64 -12.00 -15.57
CA THR A 288 -13.41 -11.70 -16.32
C THR A 288 -13.61 -11.85 -17.84
N ASN A 289 -14.45 -12.79 -18.26
CA ASN A 289 -14.74 -13.03 -19.67
C ASN A 289 -15.77 -12.07 -20.27
N LYS A 290 -16.39 -11.18 -19.46
CA LYS A 290 -17.28 -10.14 -19.98
C LYS A 290 -16.49 -9.07 -20.76
N PRO A 291 -17.06 -8.46 -21.80
CA PRO A 291 -16.41 -7.34 -22.50
C PRO A 291 -16.01 -6.18 -21.59
N LYS A 292 -16.76 -6.01 -20.51
CA LYS A 292 -16.47 -5.08 -19.41
C LYS A 292 -16.77 -5.79 -18.10
N ARG A 293 -15.76 -6.00 -17.28
CA ARG A 293 -15.91 -6.57 -15.93
C ARG A 293 -16.81 -5.68 -15.08
N VAL A 294 -17.75 -6.31 -14.36
CA VAL A 294 -18.66 -5.61 -13.44
C VAL A 294 -17.96 -5.36 -12.10
N PHE A 295 -17.28 -6.38 -11.59
CA PHE A 295 -16.59 -6.34 -10.31
C PHE A 295 -15.06 -6.47 -10.44
N GLY A 296 -14.51 -5.86 -11.49
CA GLY A 296 -13.05 -5.77 -11.67
C GLY A 296 -12.39 -4.90 -10.58
N PRO A 297 -11.06 -4.93 -10.49
CA PRO A 297 -10.32 -4.13 -9.53
C PRO A 297 -10.68 -2.64 -9.61
N LYS A 298 -10.61 -1.95 -8.48
CA LYS A 298 -10.78 -0.50 -8.38
C LYS A 298 -9.42 0.16 -8.23
N TYR A 299 -9.24 1.33 -8.83
CA TYR A 299 -7.95 2.01 -8.85
C TYR A 299 -8.06 3.44 -8.36
N TRP A 300 -6.99 3.89 -7.72
CA TRP A 300 -6.77 5.28 -7.39
C TRP A 300 -5.74 5.86 -8.35
N TYR A 301 -5.94 7.10 -8.73
CA TYR A 301 -5.07 7.80 -9.66
C TYR A 301 -4.38 8.97 -8.99
N GLY A 302 -3.14 9.22 -9.39
CA GLY A 302 -2.43 10.43 -9.03
C GLY A 302 -3.08 11.66 -9.66
N ARG A 303 -2.79 12.81 -9.06
CA ARG A 303 -3.26 14.08 -9.60
C ARG A 303 -2.47 14.42 -10.87
N GLY A 304 -3.16 15.00 -11.85
CA GLY A 304 -2.52 15.66 -12.98
C GLY A 304 -1.71 16.88 -12.56
N THR A 305 -1.33 17.73 -13.51
CA THR A 305 -0.61 18.96 -13.22
C THR A 305 -1.36 19.81 -12.23
N ASN A 306 -0.67 20.23 -11.17
CA ASN A 306 -1.20 21.17 -10.20
C ASN A 306 -0.13 22.19 -9.82
N TYR A 307 -0.57 23.38 -9.42
CA TYR A 307 0.32 24.47 -9.09
C TYR A 307 -0.10 25.14 -7.80
N PHE A 308 0.90 25.69 -7.15
CA PHE A 308 0.74 26.49 -5.94
C PHE A 308 1.56 27.77 -6.10
N LEU A 309 0.97 28.91 -5.73
CA LEU A 309 1.64 30.20 -5.69
C LEU A 309 1.45 30.81 -4.31
N ASN A 310 2.54 31.23 -3.69
CA ASN A 310 2.54 31.98 -2.44
C ASN A 310 3.22 33.33 -2.68
N LEU A 311 2.55 34.42 -2.28
CA LEU A 311 3.12 35.75 -2.25
C LEU A 311 3.36 36.14 -0.80
N TYR A 312 4.50 36.73 -0.51
CA TYR A 312 4.81 37.18 0.84
C TYR A 312 5.40 38.56 0.88
N PHE A 313 5.08 39.24 1.96
CA PHE A 313 5.61 40.54 2.33
C PHE A 313 6.13 40.44 3.76
N ARG A 314 7.37 40.89 3.98
CA ARG A 314 8.03 40.89 5.29
C ARG A 314 8.56 42.28 5.57
N PHE A 315 8.24 42.83 6.73
CA PHE A 315 8.66 44.13 7.26
C PHE A 315 9.41 43.97 8.58
#